data_bdea654e6bb2f370ceb9f3e2255a3140
#
_entry.id   bdea654e6bb2f370ceb9f3e2255a3140
#
_cell.length_a   1.000
_cell.length_b   1.000
_cell.length_c   1.000
_cell.angle_alpha   90.00
_cell.angle_beta   90.00
_cell.angle_gamma   90.00
#
_symmetry.space_group_name_H-M   'P 1'
#
loop_
_entity.id
_entity.type
_entity.pdbx_description
1 polymer ?
#
loop_
_entity_poly.entity_id
_entity_poly.type
_entity_poly.pdbx_seq_one_letter_code
_entity_poly.pdbx_strand_id
1 'polypeptide(L)'
;MAVVTGAAQNIGRSIALALADAGCRVAAFDLNKELLNDLGSDQISVFQCDAADPDQTAAAITAVMAQFGRIDVLVNAAGWICSAPLYNLLGRPAGRHDLVLWEKALRLNLTTALVMGSCVAEQMIRQRTRGVIINISSVAARGNAGQSAYAAAKAGCNALAMTWAKELGAFGIRALAIAPGFIDTSSTHGAMSEERLKDWVGKTALRRLGTPEQVARTVLFAAENDYLTGTVIELDGGLKL
;
A
#
# COMPACT_ATOMS: atom_id res chain seq x y z
N MET A 1 4.20 9.70 14.90
CA MET A 1 4.93 9.95 13.64
C MET A 1 4.64 8.82 12.67
N ALA A 2 4.26 9.13 11.43
CA ALA A 2 3.87 8.14 10.43
C ALA A 2 4.73 8.26 9.16
N VAL A 3 5.03 7.12 8.53
CA VAL A 3 5.64 7.00 7.20
C VAL A 3 4.59 6.45 6.25
N VAL A 4 4.41 7.09 5.09
CA VAL A 4 3.46 6.64 4.05
C VAL A 4 4.18 6.57 2.71
N THR A 5 4.20 5.39 2.08
CA THR A 5 4.74 5.23 0.71
C THR A 5 3.64 5.37 -0.34
N GLY A 6 3.99 5.80 -1.56
CA GLY A 6 3.02 6.08 -2.61
C GLY A 6 2.09 7.25 -2.27
N ALA A 7 2.62 8.24 -1.52
CA ALA A 7 1.83 9.30 -0.90
C ALA A 7 1.46 10.44 -1.86
N ALA A 8 2.03 10.50 -3.06
CA ALA A 8 1.80 11.62 -3.97
C ALA A 8 0.35 11.71 -4.50
N GLN A 9 -0.37 10.58 -4.56
CA GLN A 9 -1.70 10.53 -5.18
C GLN A 9 -2.62 9.45 -4.60
N ASN A 10 -3.89 9.51 -4.99
CA ASN A 10 -4.89 8.47 -4.73
C ASN A 10 -4.97 8.05 -3.25
N ILE A 11 -4.97 6.74 -2.98
CA ILE A 11 -5.11 6.16 -1.63
C ILE A 11 -3.98 6.64 -0.70
N GLY A 12 -2.72 6.62 -1.16
CA GLY A 12 -1.58 7.03 -0.34
C GLY A 12 -1.67 8.49 0.09
N ARG A 13 -2.10 9.39 -0.82
CA ARG A 13 -2.31 10.82 -0.52
C ARG A 13 -3.41 11.00 0.52
N SER A 14 -4.53 10.33 0.35
CA SER A 14 -5.65 10.40 1.30
C SER A 14 -5.25 9.89 2.69
N ILE A 15 -4.42 8.82 2.75
CA ILE A 15 -3.88 8.29 4.01
C ILE A 15 -2.96 9.31 4.67
N ALA A 16 -2.02 9.93 3.92
CA ALA A 16 -1.09 10.90 4.46
C ALA A 16 -1.83 12.12 5.05
N LEU A 17 -2.83 12.64 4.33
CA LEU A 17 -3.67 13.74 4.79
C LEU A 17 -4.46 13.36 6.05
N ALA A 18 -5.12 12.21 6.06
CA ALA A 18 -5.92 11.77 7.20
C ALA A 18 -5.07 11.56 8.47
N LEU A 19 -3.85 11.04 8.33
CA LEU A 19 -2.90 10.92 9.45
C LEU A 19 -2.44 12.29 9.95
N ALA A 20 -2.20 13.25 9.05
CA ALA A 20 -1.85 14.63 9.44
C ALA A 20 -3.02 15.31 10.17
N ASP A 21 -4.24 15.20 9.65
CA ASP A 21 -5.46 15.74 10.28
C ASP A 21 -5.74 15.11 11.66
N ALA A 22 -5.32 13.86 11.87
CA ALA A 22 -5.35 13.19 13.18
C ALA A 22 -4.18 13.60 14.10
N GLY A 23 -3.38 14.60 13.73
CA GLY A 23 -2.30 15.16 14.56
C GLY A 23 -0.97 14.41 14.42
N CYS A 24 -0.81 13.49 13.48
CA CYS A 24 0.47 12.85 13.20
C CYS A 24 1.39 13.80 12.42
N ARG A 25 2.69 13.81 12.74
CA ARG A 25 3.70 14.23 11.76
C ARG A 25 3.86 13.10 10.74
N VAL A 26 3.90 13.43 9.46
CA VAL A 26 3.93 12.45 8.36
C VAL A 26 5.18 12.65 7.52
N ALA A 27 5.91 11.57 7.25
CA ALA A 27 6.89 11.50 6.19
C ALA A 27 6.25 10.82 4.97
N ALA A 28 6.02 11.59 3.92
CA ALA A 28 5.37 11.17 2.69
C ALA A 28 6.42 10.80 1.63
N PHE A 29 6.39 9.57 1.15
CA PHE A 29 7.34 9.01 0.20
C PHE A 29 6.69 8.74 -1.15
N ASP A 30 7.33 9.16 -2.22
CA ASP A 30 6.92 8.82 -3.59
C ASP A 30 8.10 8.97 -4.58
N LEU A 31 7.97 8.36 -5.75
CA LEU A 31 8.87 8.57 -6.89
C LEU A 31 8.61 9.92 -7.59
N ASN A 32 7.35 10.35 -7.63
CA ASN A 32 6.92 11.57 -8.31
C ASN A 32 7.11 12.79 -7.41
N LYS A 33 8.24 13.49 -7.62
CA LYS A 33 8.60 14.67 -6.82
C LYS A 33 7.61 15.83 -6.99
N GLU A 34 7.09 16.06 -8.18
CA GLU A 34 6.19 17.18 -8.47
C GLU A 34 4.89 17.05 -7.68
N LEU A 35 4.20 15.92 -7.84
CA LEU A 35 2.97 15.64 -7.09
C LEU A 35 3.20 15.55 -5.58
N LEU A 36 4.39 15.11 -5.17
CA LEU A 36 4.73 15.00 -3.76
C LEU A 36 4.90 16.37 -3.11
N ASN A 37 5.49 17.34 -3.82
CA ASN A 37 5.68 18.70 -3.30
C ASN A 37 4.35 19.40 -2.98
N ASP A 38 3.28 19.12 -3.73
CA ASP A 38 1.93 19.67 -3.49
C ASP A 38 1.28 19.13 -2.19
N LEU A 39 1.87 18.10 -1.60
CA LEU A 39 1.41 17.51 -0.34
C LEU A 39 2.10 18.12 0.89
N GLY A 40 3.27 18.75 0.70
CA GLY A 40 4.07 19.30 1.79
C GLY A 40 3.32 20.34 2.63
N SER A 41 3.43 20.26 3.95
CA SER A 41 2.83 21.18 4.91
C SER A 41 3.62 21.16 6.22
N ASP A 42 3.20 21.96 7.21
CA ASP A 42 3.83 21.95 8.54
C ASP A 42 3.83 20.56 9.20
N GLN A 43 2.84 19.72 8.87
CA GLN A 43 2.71 18.38 9.41
C GLN A 43 3.25 17.29 8.46
N ILE A 44 3.42 17.57 7.16
CA ILE A 44 3.83 16.59 6.14
C ILE A 44 5.15 17.00 5.53
N SER A 45 6.20 16.23 5.82
CA SER A 45 7.49 16.33 5.13
C SER A 45 7.57 15.34 3.99
N VAL A 46 8.09 15.79 2.85
CA VAL A 46 8.11 15.00 1.61
C VAL A 46 9.51 14.46 1.31
N PHE A 47 9.57 13.20 0.88
CA PHE A 47 10.80 12.47 0.58
C PHE A 47 10.68 11.79 -0.78
N GLN A 48 11.40 12.30 -1.78
CA GLN A 48 11.51 11.58 -3.06
C GLN A 48 12.39 10.34 -2.86
N CYS A 49 11.83 9.15 -3.10
CA CYS A 49 12.52 7.90 -2.88
C CYS A 49 11.90 6.78 -3.73
N ASP A 50 12.74 5.96 -4.35
CA ASP A 50 12.33 4.64 -4.84
C ASP A 50 12.31 3.66 -3.66
N ALA A 51 11.12 3.40 -3.14
CA ALA A 51 10.93 2.50 -2.00
C ALA A 51 11.30 1.02 -2.29
N ALA A 52 11.59 0.66 -3.54
CA ALA A 52 12.13 -0.64 -3.91
C ALA A 52 13.67 -0.66 -4.03
N ASP A 53 14.32 0.46 -3.78
CA ASP A 53 15.77 0.60 -3.73
C ASP A 53 16.22 0.62 -2.27
N PRO A 54 17.00 -0.40 -1.81
CA PRO A 54 17.41 -0.49 -0.41
C PRO A 54 18.26 0.68 0.08
N ASP A 55 19.17 1.18 -0.76
CA ASP A 55 20.09 2.26 -0.39
C ASP A 55 19.36 3.60 -0.28
N GLN A 56 18.49 3.93 -1.25
CA GLN A 56 17.65 5.11 -1.18
C GLN A 56 16.70 5.06 0.02
N THR A 57 16.09 3.90 0.29
CA THR A 57 15.19 3.73 1.42
C THR A 57 15.93 3.90 2.75
N ALA A 58 17.11 3.28 2.91
CA ALA A 58 17.91 3.42 4.13
C ALA A 58 18.35 4.86 4.39
N ALA A 59 18.80 5.57 3.34
CA ALA A 59 19.18 6.98 3.43
C ALA A 59 17.96 7.86 3.81
N ALA A 60 16.82 7.64 3.18
CA ALA A 60 15.61 8.42 3.45
C ALA A 60 15.04 8.14 4.87
N ILE A 61 15.04 6.89 5.33
CA ILE A 61 14.64 6.56 6.71
C ILE A 61 15.62 7.16 7.72
N THR A 62 16.93 7.21 7.43
CA THR A 62 17.91 7.91 8.26
C THR A 62 17.57 9.41 8.37
N ALA A 63 17.21 10.07 7.28
CA ALA A 63 16.78 11.47 7.29
C ALA A 63 15.48 11.67 8.09
N VAL A 64 14.50 10.78 7.96
CA VAL A 64 13.28 10.77 8.79
C VAL A 64 13.63 10.66 10.27
N MET A 65 14.54 9.76 10.61
CA MET A 65 14.97 9.58 12.00
C MET A 65 15.71 10.80 12.56
N ALA A 66 16.55 11.44 11.75
CA ALA A 66 17.23 12.69 12.15
C ALA A 66 16.22 13.82 12.39
N GLN A 67 15.16 13.91 11.58
CA GLN A 67 14.16 14.97 11.66
C GLN A 67 13.13 14.76 12.78
N PHE A 68 12.67 13.51 12.97
CA PHE A 68 11.52 13.21 13.82
C PHE A 68 11.85 12.40 15.08
N GLY A 69 12.98 11.71 15.11
CA GLY A 69 13.46 10.93 16.24
C GLY A 69 12.78 9.59 16.46
N ARG A 70 11.64 9.32 15.82
CA ARG A 70 10.87 8.07 15.97
C ARG A 70 9.96 7.79 14.78
N ILE A 71 9.56 6.52 14.63
CA ILE A 71 8.52 6.08 13.70
C ILE A 71 7.54 5.20 14.48
N ASP A 72 6.23 5.51 14.41
CA ASP A 72 5.17 4.77 15.11
C ASP A 72 4.28 3.99 14.14
N VAL A 73 4.09 4.52 12.92
CA VAL A 73 3.21 3.94 11.91
C VAL A 73 3.95 3.89 10.58
N LEU A 74 3.94 2.74 9.94
CA LEU A 74 4.31 2.60 8.54
C LEU A 74 3.08 2.16 7.74
N VAL A 75 2.77 2.90 6.66
CA VAL A 75 1.77 2.48 5.68
C VAL A 75 2.44 2.27 4.33
N ASN A 76 2.54 1.02 3.91
CA ASN A 76 3.00 0.63 2.59
C ASN A 76 1.84 0.74 1.60
N ALA A 77 1.65 1.94 1.01
CA ALA A 77 0.60 2.21 0.03
C ALA A 77 1.15 2.36 -1.41
N ALA A 78 2.46 2.33 -1.61
CA ALA A 78 3.05 2.29 -2.94
C ALA A 78 2.57 1.05 -3.70
N GLY A 79 2.21 1.24 -4.97
CA GLY A 79 1.77 0.14 -5.80
C GLY A 79 1.36 0.59 -7.20
N TRP A 80 1.28 -0.39 -8.08
CA TRP A 80 0.91 -0.19 -9.47
C TRP A 80 -0.04 -1.29 -9.93
N ILE A 81 -1.22 -0.90 -10.43
CA ILE A 81 -2.21 -1.84 -10.97
C ILE A 81 -1.77 -2.22 -12.38
N CYS A 82 -1.65 -3.53 -12.64
CA CYS A 82 -1.41 -4.06 -13.97
C CYS A 82 -2.34 -5.23 -14.26
N SER A 83 -2.66 -5.39 -15.55
CA SER A 83 -3.52 -6.46 -16.04
C SER A 83 -2.82 -7.14 -17.21
N ALA A 84 -2.51 -8.42 -17.04
CA ALA A 84 -2.04 -9.32 -18.09
C ALA A 84 -2.42 -10.77 -17.70
N PRO A 85 -3.12 -11.50 -18.56
CA PRO A 85 -3.46 -12.89 -18.31
C PRO A 85 -2.20 -13.77 -18.41
N LEU A 86 -2.28 -15.01 -17.89
CA LEU A 86 -1.20 -15.99 -18.01
C LEU A 86 -0.84 -16.27 -19.47
N TYR A 87 -1.88 -16.33 -20.32
CA TYR A 87 -1.74 -16.40 -21.78
C TYR A 87 -2.74 -15.46 -22.44
N ASN A 88 -2.26 -14.53 -23.26
CA ASN A 88 -3.09 -13.57 -23.95
C ASN A 88 -3.49 -14.08 -25.34
N LEU A 89 -4.70 -14.66 -25.45
CA LEU A 89 -5.25 -15.17 -26.71
C LEU A 89 -5.63 -14.06 -27.68
N LEU A 90 -6.06 -12.91 -27.18
CA LEU A 90 -6.56 -11.78 -27.99
C LEU A 90 -5.48 -10.74 -28.27
N GLY A 91 -4.30 -10.90 -27.69
CA GLY A 91 -3.15 -10.02 -27.91
C GLY A 91 -2.61 -10.16 -29.33
N ARG A 92 -1.98 -9.10 -29.84
CA ARG A 92 -1.27 -9.12 -31.11
C ARG A 92 0.17 -8.66 -30.93
N PRO A 93 1.14 -9.61 -30.91
CA PRO A 93 0.95 -11.06 -31.04
C PRO A 93 0.28 -11.69 -29.79
N ALA A 94 -0.45 -12.82 -29.98
CA ALA A 94 -0.87 -13.67 -28.87
C ALA A 94 0.38 -14.27 -28.21
N GLY A 95 0.35 -14.43 -26.86
CA GLY A 95 1.56 -14.91 -26.21
C GLY A 95 1.42 -15.17 -24.72
N ARG A 96 2.49 -15.73 -24.18
CA ARG A 96 2.65 -15.98 -22.74
C ARG A 96 2.70 -14.67 -21.95
N HIS A 97 2.48 -14.75 -20.66
CA HIS A 97 2.64 -13.61 -19.75
C HIS A 97 4.04 -12.99 -19.91
N ASP A 98 4.09 -11.67 -19.98
CA ASP A 98 5.35 -10.93 -20.09
C ASP A 98 6.09 -10.94 -18.73
N LEU A 99 7.29 -11.51 -18.72
CA LEU A 99 8.11 -11.58 -17.50
C LEU A 99 8.67 -10.22 -17.08
N VAL A 100 8.88 -9.29 -17.99
CA VAL A 100 9.28 -7.90 -17.63
C VAL A 100 8.16 -7.21 -16.85
N LEU A 101 6.91 -7.41 -17.29
CA LEU A 101 5.74 -6.91 -16.57
C LEU A 101 5.59 -7.60 -15.21
N TRP A 102 5.85 -8.91 -15.13
CA TRP A 102 5.85 -9.67 -13.89
C TRP A 102 6.85 -9.09 -12.88
N GLU A 103 8.11 -8.94 -13.26
CA GLU A 103 9.16 -8.40 -12.41
C GLU A 103 8.84 -6.97 -11.95
N LYS A 104 8.36 -6.13 -12.86
CA LYS A 104 7.91 -4.77 -12.54
C LYS A 104 6.77 -4.77 -11.52
N ALA A 105 5.79 -5.65 -11.69
CA ALA A 105 4.67 -5.74 -10.75
C ALA A 105 5.11 -6.17 -9.35
N LEU A 106 5.97 -7.18 -9.25
CA LEU A 106 6.54 -7.61 -7.97
C LEU A 106 7.37 -6.48 -7.34
N ARG A 107 8.23 -5.84 -8.13
CA ARG A 107 9.08 -4.75 -7.64
C ARG A 107 8.26 -3.61 -7.05
N LEU A 108 7.26 -3.10 -7.78
CA LEU A 108 6.49 -1.92 -7.39
C LEU A 108 5.42 -2.20 -6.31
N ASN A 109 4.97 -3.43 -6.13
CA ASN A 109 3.91 -3.76 -5.18
C ASN A 109 4.38 -4.55 -3.96
N LEU A 110 5.37 -5.43 -4.11
CA LEU A 110 5.81 -6.35 -3.05
C LEU A 110 7.19 -5.99 -2.51
N THR A 111 8.19 -5.79 -3.41
CA THR A 111 9.55 -5.45 -2.99
C THR A 111 9.59 -4.11 -2.25
N THR A 112 8.82 -3.11 -2.70
CA THR A 112 8.66 -1.83 -1.98
C THR A 112 8.22 -2.03 -0.53
N ALA A 113 7.22 -2.89 -0.30
CA ALA A 113 6.71 -3.15 1.05
C ALA A 113 7.76 -3.87 1.91
N LEU A 114 8.50 -4.84 1.34
CA LEU A 114 9.54 -5.56 2.06
C LEU A 114 10.71 -4.64 2.44
N VAL A 115 11.23 -3.86 1.50
CA VAL A 115 12.38 -2.98 1.71
C VAL A 115 12.05 -1.90 2.75
N MET A 116 10.94 -1.20 2.58
CA MET A 116 10.49 -0.19 3.53
C MET A 116 10.16 -0.79 4.89
N GLY A 117 9.48 -1.94 4.91
CA GLY A 117 9.12 -2.67 6.13
C GLY A 117 10.34 -3.07 6.95
N SER A 118 11.40 -3.59 6.31
CA SER A 118 12.64 -3.99 6.98
C SER A 118 13.38 -2.79 7.57
N CYS A 119 13.53 -1.69 6.82
CA CYS A 119 14.20 -0.47 7.30
C CYS A 119 13.45 0.16 8.49
N VAL A 120 12.11 0.23 8.43
CA VAL A 120 11.31 0.81 9.51
C VAL A 120 11.27 -0.11 10.73
N ALA A 121 11.12 -1.43 10.55
CA ALA A 121 11.13 -2.39 11.65
C ALA A 121 12.46 -2.33 12.43
N GLU A 122 13.62 -2.20 11.75
CA GLU A 122 14.91 -2.00 12.39
C GLU A 122 14.89 -0.77 13.31
N GLN A 123 14.37 0.36 12.84
CA GLN A 123 14.30 1.58 13.66
C GLN A 123 13.33 1.42 14.83
N MET A 124 12.16 0.84 14.62
CA MET A 124 11.20 0.57 15.70
C MET A 124 11.80 -0.32 16.79
N ILE A 125 12.54 -1.36 16.41
CA ILE A 125 13.22 -2.27 17.37
C ILE A 125 14.31 -1.54 18.13
N ARG A 126 15.20 -0.81 17.43
CA ARG A 126 16.31 -0.05 18.06
C ARG A 126 15.82 0.98 19.07
N GLN A 127 14.69 1.60 18.80
CA GLN A 127 14.10 2.64 19.66
C GLN A 127 13.09 2.11 20.67
N ARG A 128 12.80 0.80 20.62
CA ARG A 128 11.76 0.17 21.45
C ARG A 128 10.37 0.83 21.25
N THR A 129 10.10 1.28 20.03
CA THR A 129 8.80 1.85 19.67
C THR A 129 7.81 0.71 19.42
N ARG A 130 6.69 0.72 20.15
CA ARG A 130 5.56 -0.19 19.91
C ARG A 130 4.72 0.40 18.78
N GLY A 131 5.06 0.03 17.54
CA GLY A 131 4.48 0.61 16.34
C GLY A 131 3.55 -0.34 15.58
N VAL A 132 3.13 0.10 14.39
CA VAL A 132 2.33 -0.72 13.48
C VAL A 132 2.80 -0.57 12.04
N ILE A 133 2.85 -1.69 11.31
CA ILE A 133 3.10 -1.77 9.87
C ILE A 133 1.81 -2.19 9.18
N ILE A 134 1.31 -1.37 8.26
CA ILE A 134 0.07 -1.59 7.52
C ILE A 134 0.39 -1.71 6.03
N ASN A 135 0.12 -2.87 5.43
CA ASN A 135 0.29 -3.07 3.99
C ASN A 135 -1.05 -2.84 3.26
N ILE A 136 -1.07 -1.93 2.29
CA ILE A 136 -2.23 -1.78 1.41
C ILE A 136 -2.16 -2.87 0.33
N SER A 137 -2.98 -3.89 0.54
CA SER A 137 -3.18 -5.03 -0.35
C SER A 137 -4.28 -4.74 -1.39
N SER A 138 -5.06 -5.72 -1.75
CA SER A 138 -6.21 -5.63 -2.67
C SER A 138 -7.06 -6.89 -2.56
N VAL A 139 -8.35 -6.80 -2.88
CA VAL A 139 -9.20 -7.98 -3.13
C VAL A 139 -8.62 -8.90 -4.20
N ALA A 140 -7.85 -8.36 -5.15
CA ALA A 140 -7.14 -9.15 -6.16
C ALA A 140 -6.16 -10.18 -5.56
N ALA A 141 -5.76 -10.03 -4.30
CA ALA A 141 -4.93 -11.01 -3.58
C ALA A 141 -5.60 -12.40 -3.45
N ARG A 142 -6.92 -12.48 -3.60
CA ARG A 142 -7.67 -13.75 -3.62
C ARG A 142 -7.70 -14.41 -5.02
N GLY A 143 -7.11 -13.77 -6.00
CA GLY A 143 -7.15 -14.14 -7.41
C GLY A 143 -8.15 -13.29 -8.18
N ASN A 144 -7.70 -12.67 -9.26
CA ASN A 144 -8.54 -11.96 -10.21
C ASN A 144 -8.09 -12.27 -11.63
N ALA A 145 -9.00 -12.75 -12.47
CA ALA A 145 -8.68 -13.14 -13.84
C ALA A 145 -8.04 -11.98 -14.61
N GLY A 146 -6.93 -12.26 -15.29
CA GLY A 146 -6.16 -11.25 -16.02
C GLY A 146 -5.20 -10.42 -15.18
N GLN A 147 -5.01 -10.74 -13.91
CA GLN A 147 -4.10 -9.97 -13.01
C GLN A 147 -3.06 -10.87 -12.33
N SER A 148 -2.50 -11.87 -13.01
CA SER A 148 -1.60 -12.86 -12.42
C SER A 148 -0.46 -12.24 -11.59
N ALA A 149 0.28 -11.29 -12.15
CA ALA A 149 1.39 -10.64 -11.47
C ALA A 149 0.93 -9.75 -10.29
N TYR A 150 -0.13 -8.96 -10.50
CA TYR A 150 -0.67 -8.07 -9.48
C TYR A 150 -1.27 -8.84 -8.30
N ALA A 151 -2.06 -9.89 -8.60
CA ALA A 151 -2.65 -10.76 -7.59
C ALA A 151 -1.58 -11.45 -6.74
N ALA A 152 -0.54 -12.02 -7.37
CA ALA A 152 0.58 -12.63 -6.67
C ALA A 152 1.31 -11.64 -5.75
N ALA A 153 1.59 -10.43 -6.24
CA ALA A 153 2.23 -9.39 -5.44
C ALA A 153 1.38 -8.99 -4.22
N LYS A 154 0.07 -8.80 -4.41
CA LYS A 154 -0.84 -8.40 -3.31
C LYS A 154 -1.12 -9.54 -2.33
N ALA A 155 -1.15 -10.80 -2.79
CA ALA A 155 -1.15 -11.97 -1.91
C ALA A 155 0.14 -12.06 -1.08
N GLY A 156 1.28 -11.73 -1.69
CA GLY A 156 2.56 -11.56 -0.98
C GLY A 156 2.50 -10.51 0.12
N CYS A 157 1.88 -9.35 -0.12
CA CYS A 157 1.67 -8.31 0.92
C CYS A 157 0.84 -8.82 2.11
N ASN A 158 -0.19 -9.64 1.86
CA ASN A 158 -0.96 -10.29 2.93
C ASN A 158 -0.09 -11.26 3.74
N ALA A 159 0.69 -12.10 3.04
CA ALA A 159 1.59 -13.06 3.68
C ALA A 159 2.66 -12.35 4.52
N LEU A 160 3.28 -11.27 4.00
CA LEU A 160 4.24 -10.46 4.75
C LEU A 160 3.63 -9.89 6.03
N ALA A 161 2.43 -9.33 5.97
CA ALA A 161 1.76 -8.78 7.14
C ALA A 161 1.54 -9.85 8.24
N MET A 162 1.07 -11.03 7.85
CA MET A 162 0.86 -12.15 8.79
C MET A 162 2.17 -12.71 9.36
N THR A 163 3.24 -12.74 8.55
CA THR A 163 4.57 -13.18 8.96
C THR A 163 5.18 -12.18 9.94
N TRP A 164 5.19 -10.89 9.59
CA TRP A 164 5.75 -9.82 10.43
C TRP A 164 5.01 -9.67 11.77
N ALA A 165 3.71 -9.92 11.81
CA ALA A 165 2.97 -9.95 13.06
C ALA A 165 3.54 -10.98 14.05
N LYS A 166 3.98 -12.13 13.55
CA LYS A 166 4.58 -13.19 14.38
C LYS A 166 6.03 -12.89 14.74
N GLU A 167 6.82 -12.37 13.79
CA GLU A 167 8.23 -12.04 13.98
C GLU A 167 8.42 -10.85 14.91
N LEU A 168 7.58 -9.82 14.80
CA LEU A 168 7.75 -8.54 15.45
C LEU A 168 6.89 -8.39 16.72
N GLY A 169 5.93 -9.28 16.93
CA GLY A 169 5.00 -9.21 18.08
C GLY A 169 5.69 -9.20 19.44
N ALA A 170 6.80 -9.95 19.61
CA ALA A 170 7.59 -9.96 20.84
C ALA A 170 8.22 -8.58 21.17
N PHE A 171 8.41 -7.72 20.15
CA PHE A 171 8.88 -6.34 20.31
C PHE A 171 7.71 -5.35 20.49
N GLY A 172 6.48 -5.81 20.52
CA GLY A 172 5.29 -4.98 20.60
C GLY A 172 4.95 -4.25 19.29
N ILE A 173 5.52 -4.68 18.16
CA ILE A 173 5.22 -4.13 16.84
C ILE A 173 4.14 -4.98 16.19
N ARG A 174 3.07 -4.34 15.74
CA ARG A 174 1.95 -4.97 15.03
C ARG A 174 2.17 -4.93 13.52
N ALA A 175 1.62 -5.88 12.80
CA ALA A 175 1.59 -5.86 11.35
C ALA A 175 0.27 -6.43 10.83
N LEU A 176 -0.33 -5.78 9.85
CA LEU A 176 -1.59 -6.21 9.23
C LEU A 176 -1.67 -5.71 7.78
N ALA A 177 -2.63 -6.24 7.04
CA ALA A 177 -2.96 -5.75 5.71
C ALA A 177 -4.39 -5.20 5.66
N ILE A 178 -4.61 -4.21 4.79
CA ILE A 178 -5.94 -3.76 4.38
C ILE A 178 -6.07 -4.12 2.91
N ALA A 179 -7.14 -4.80 2.52
CA ALA A 179 -7.42 -5.24 1.16
C ALA A 179 -8.62 -4.46 0.59
N PRO A 180 -8.40 -3.30 -0.05
CA PRO A 180 -9.47 -2.55 -0.68
C PRO A 180 -10.05 -3.31 -1.88
N GLY A 181 -11.36 -3.11 -2.11
CA GLY A 181 -12.02 -3.43 -3.35
C GLY A 181 -11.72 -2.40 -4.44
N PHE A 182 -12.71 -2.12 -5.29
CA PHE A 182 -12.57 -1.07 -6.30
C PHE A 182 -12.81 0.30 -5.67
N ILE A 183 -11.74 1.11 -5.64
CA ILE A 183 -11.73 2.46 -5.08
C ILE A 183 -11.75 3.48 -6.22
N ASP A 184 -12.54 4.53 -6.08
CA ASP A 184 -12.66 5.63 -7.03
C ASP A 184 -11.36 6.46 -7.05
N THR A 185 -10.49 6.12 -7.98
CA THR A 185 -9.16 6.73 -8.15
C THR A 185 -8.82 6.83 -9.63
N SER A 186 -7.93 7.76 -9.97
CA SER A 186 -7.39 7.86 -11.33
C SER A 186 -6.73 6.55 -11.80
N SER A 187 -6.06 5.83 -10.89
CA SER A 187 -5.46 4.52 -11.19
C SER A 187 -6.51 3.46 -11.54
N THR A 188 -7.66 3.46 -10.88
CA THR A 188 -8.77 2.52 -11.15
C THR A 188 -9.39 2.82 -12.52
N HIS A 189 -9.69 4.09 -12.81
CA HIS A 189 -10.22 4.51 -14.10
C HIS A 189 -9.24 4.31 -15.25
N GLY A 190 -7.94 4.49 -15.01
CA GLY A 190 -6.90 4.22 -16.02
C GLY A 190 -6.64 2.74 -16.29
N ALA A 191 -6.98 1.85 -15.34
CA ALA A 191 -6.70 0.41 -15.43
C ALA A 191 -7.78 -0.40 -16.16
N MET A 192 -8.99 0.16 -16.37
CA MET A 192 -10.12 -0.57 -16.99
C MET A 192 -11.10 0.38 -17.67
N SER A 193 -11.88 -0.19 -18.61
CA SER A 193 -12.95 0.56 -19.28
C SER A 193 -14.14 0.84 -18.33
N GLU A 194 -14.92 1.88 -18.63
CA GLU A 194 -16.13 2.21 -17.87
C GLU A 194 -17.14 1.06 -17.81
N GLU A 195 -17.27 0.28 -18.88
CA GLU A 195 -18.16 -0.87 -18.93
C GLU A 195 -17.73 -1.94 -17.91
N ARG A 196 -16.44 -2.27 -17.85
CA ARG A 196 -15.90 -3.20 -16.86
C ARG A 196 -16.07 -2.66 -15.44
N LEU A 197 -15.90 -1.36 -15.25
CA LEU A 197 -16.09 -0.74 -13.94
C LEU A 197 -17.55 -0.82 -13.49
N LYS A 198 -18.51 -0.60 -14.39
CA LYS A 198 -19.95 -0.79 -14.12
C LYS A 198 -20.28 -2.24 -13.75
N ASP A 199 -19.66 -3.23 -14.43
CA ASP A 199 -19.83 -4.66 -14.10
C ASP A 199 -19.35 -4.95 -12.67
N TRP A 200 -18.17 -4.44 -12.28
CA TRP A 200 -17.66 -4.61 -10.93
C TRP A 200 -18.51 -3.91 -9.86
N VAL A 201 -19.00 -2.71 -10.14
CA VAL A 201 -19.98 -2.02 -9.28
C VAL A 201 -21.24 -2.87 -9.14
N GLY A 202 -21.69 -3.49 -10.22
CA GLY A 202 -22.82 -4.42 -10.21
C GLY A 202 -22.61 -5.67 -9.34
N LYS A 203 -21.37 -6.14 -9.18
CA LYS A 203 -21.00 -7.28 -8.32
C LYS A 203 -20.74 -6.89 -6.86
N THR A 204 -20.60 -5.61 -6.58
CA THR A 204 -20.41 -5.10 -5.22
C THR A 204 -21.78 -4.99 -4.51
N ALA A 205 -21.91 -5.50 -3.30
CA ALA A 205 -23.17 -5.47 -2.55
C ALA A 205 -23.70 -4.04 -2.34
N LEU A 206 -22.78 -3.09 -2.06
CA LEU A 206 -23.11 -1.67 -1.90
C LEU A 206 -23.33 -0.92 -3.20
N ARG A 207 -23.19 -1.56 -4.37
CA ARG A 207 -23.45 -1.01 -5.70
C ARG A 207 -22.75 0.32 -6.02
N ARG A 208 -21.56 0.51 -5.46
CA ARG A 208 -20.73 1.69 -5.70
C ARG A 208 -19.25 1.37 -5.48
N LEU A 209 -18.38 2.23 -5.98
CA LEU A 209 -16.97 2.23 -5.62
C LEU A 209 -16.78 2.69 -4.17
N GLY A 210 -15.72 2.24 -3.54
CA GLY A 210 -15.21 2.86 -2.32
C GLY A 210 -14.48 4.17 -2.64
N THR A 211 -14.15 4.96 -1.61
CA THR A 211 -13.36 6.19 -1.77
C THR A 211 -12.01 6.07 -1.07
N PRO A 212 -10.98 6.82 -1.50
CA PRO A 212 -9.69 6.87 -0.82
C PRO A 212 -9.80 7.21 0.67
N GLU A 213 -10.74 8.08 1.05
CA GLU A 213 -10.97 8.49 2.45
C GLU A 213 -11.51 7.33 3.30
N GLN A 214 -12.27 6.39 2.69
CA GLN A 214 -12.74 5.20 3.40
C GLN A 214 -11.56 4.26 3.73
N VAL A 215 -10.59 4.15 2.82
CA VAL A 215 -9.34 3.41 3.09
C VAL A 215 -8.53 4.11 4.17
N ALA A 216 -8.38 5.43 4.08
CA ALA A 216 -7.65 6.23 5.07
C ALA A 216 -8.25 6.10 6.48
N ARG A 217 -9.58 6.14 6.61
CA ARG A 217 -10.26 5.89 7.91
C ARG A 217 -10.01 4.48 8.45
N THR A 218 -9.93 3.48 7.58
CA THR A 218 -9.59 2.12 8.00
C THR A 218 -8.14 2.02 8.48
N VAL A 219 -7.22 2.77 7.87
CA VAL A 219 -5.83 2.89 8.34
C VAL A 219 -5.78 3.53 9.72
N LEU A 220 -6.50 4.63 9.97
CA LEU A 220 -6.58 5.26 11.29
C LEU A 220 -7.10 4.28 12.34
N PHE A 221 -8.21 3.61 12.07
CA PHE A 221 -8.76 2.57 12.96
C PHE A 221 -7.73 1.47 13.26
N ALA A 222 -7.03 0.98 12.25
CA ALA A 222 -6.02 -0.06 12.42
C ALA A 222 -4.78 0.44 13.20
N ALA A 223 -4.42 1.71 13.05
CA ALA A 223 -3.33 2.32 13.81
C ALA A 223 -3.67 2.46 15.30
N GLU A 224 -4.91 2.87 15.62
CA GLU A 224 -5.39 3.11 16.98
C GLU A 224 -5.72 1.82 17.75
N ASN A 225 -6.20 0.77 17.06
CA ASN A 225 -6.59 -0.49 17.70
C ASN A 225 -5.35 -1.35 17.99
N ASP A 226 -4.86 -1.29 19.22
CA ASP A 226 -3.61 -1.92 19.64
C ASP A 226 -3.68 -3.46 19.80
N TYR A 227 -4.85 -4.05 19.69
CA TYR A 227 -5.04 -5.51 19.70
C TYR A 227 -5.16 -6.11 18.29
N LEU A 228 -5.10 -5.29 17.23
CA LEU A 228 -5.27 -5.71 15.85
C LEU A 228 -3.90 -5.97 15.19
N THR A 229 -3.59 -7.25 14.92
CA THR A 229 -2.36 -7.69 14.25
C THR A 229 -2.57 -9.03 13.54
N GLY A 230 -1.71 -9.38 12.55
CA GLY A 230 -1.70 -10.68 11.88
C GLY A 230 -2.95 -11.00 11.07
N THR A 231 -3.67 -9.99 10.60
CA THR A 231 -4.94 -10.15 9.88
C THR A 231 -4.96 -9.35 8.58
N VAL A 232 -5.93 -9.66 7.74
CA VAL A 232 -6.27 -8.88 6.54
C VAL A 232 -7.67 -8.30 6.74
N ILE A 233 -7.79 -6.98 6.71
CA ILE A 233 -9.09 -6.28 6.75
C ILE A 233 -9.57 -6.11 5.31
N GLU A 234 -10.64 -6.79 4.96
CA GLU A 234 -11.30 -6.60 3.65
C GLU A 234 -12.18 -5.36 3.70
N LEU A 235 -11.96 -4.43 2.76
CA LEU A 235 -12.69 -3.17 2.61
C LEU A 235 -13.21 -3.06 1.18
N ASP A 236 -14.19 -3.87 0.82
CA ASP A 236 -14.58 -4.13 -0.56
C ASP A 236 -16.07 -3.88 -0.88
N GLY A 237 -16.82 -3.35 0.08
CA GLY A 237 -18.26 -3.11 -0.10
C GLY A 237 -19.08 -4.39 -0.31
N GLY A 238 -18.57 -5.56 0.13
CA GLY A 238 -19.20 -6.85 -0.05
C GLY A 238 -19.06 -7.38 -1.48
N LEU A 239 -17.92 -7.15 -2.12
CA LEU A 239 -17.62 -7.65 -3.45
C LEU A 239 -17.53 -9.17 -3.47
N LYS A 240 -18.24 -9.81 -4.39
CA LYS A 240 -18.13 -11.25 -4.69
C LYS A 240 -17.22 -11.42 -5.92
N LEU A 241 -16.01 -11.95 -5.69
CA LEU A 241 -15.08 -12.37 -6.73
C LEU A 241 -15.41 -13.78 -7.20
#